data_d4eacc4f62d1eab65ea2dc397be5f701
#
_entry.id   d4eacc4f62d1eab65ea2dc397be5f701
#
_cell.length_a   1.000
_cell.length_b   1.000
_cell.length_c   1.000
_cell.angle_alpha   90.00
_cell.angle_beta   90.00
_cell.angle_gamma   90.00
#
_symmetry.space_group_name_H-M   'P 1'
#
loop_
_entity.id
_entity.type
_entity.pdbx_description
1 polymer ?
#
loop_
_entity_poly.entity_id
_entity_poly.type
_entity_poly.pdbx_seq_one_letter_code
_entity_poly.pdbx_strand_id
1 'polypeptide(L)'
;CVILMHLFLCSLAELFLRPKVLLYSRAEFMTMCESARIVFLRIEYWENIAIGSNIAVKIRISAQFEPIVEGKLVLLSRFSERNVMTIETEILQVLHYHPLSNRGAIASMLVNAPSDSTMKRLLADAVSKGLIEVYGKGPATKYSLTPQAQVTMPLDIDTYFKNEMDDRTVQENFNFELIKQILPKVSLFTEEECKRLDKAQSTFRTHLKELSETDYKKEMERLGVDLSWKSSQIEGNTYSLLETERLLKERQEATGKTREEAIMLLNHKDALDFVLNVPDYLKEISVHRIEDIHSLLTKDLGVERNIRRRRVGITGTNYRPLDNEFQIREALEDSCKLINGKDNIFEKSLLALVLLSYIQAFSDGNKRTARITSNAILIANGYCPISFRTVDSIDYKKAMLIFYEQNNIAAFKKIFIEQFEFAVKTYF
;
A
#
# COMPACT_ATOMS: atom_id res chain seq x y z
N CYS A 1 0.38 -39.27 -7.55
CA CYS A 1 -0.83 -38.45 -7.49
C CYS A 1 -1.98 -39.13 -6.75
N VAL A 2 -2.37 -40.33 -7.14
CA VAL A 2 -3.49 -41.09 -6.53
C VAL A 2 -3.23 -41.41 -5.05
N ILE A 3 -2.01 -41.80 -4.69
CA ILE A 3 -1.61 -42.13 -3.31
C ILE A 3 -1.62 -40.92 -2.40
N LEU A 4 -1.18 -39.74 -2.89
CA LEU A 4 -1.24 -38.49 -2.15
C LEU A 4 -2.69 -37.99 -1.95
N MET A 5 -3.56 -38.24 -2.92
CA MET A 5 -4.99 -37.92 -2.83
C MET A 5 -5.70 -38.84 -1.81
N HIS A 6 -5.29 -40.12 -1.71
CA HIS A 6 -5.86 -41.04 -0.73
C HIS A 6 -5.42 -40.69 0.70
N LEU A 7 -4.15 -40.36 0.90
CA LEU A 7 -3.63 -39.89 2.21
C LEU A 7 -4.27 -38.57 2.66
N PHE A 8 -4.53 -37.69 1.71
CA PHE A 8 -5.19 -36.39 1.98
C PHE A 8 -6.67 -36.55 2.34
N LEU A 9 -7.39 -37.45 1.67
CA LEU A 9 -8.79 -37.78 1.98
C LEU A 9 -8.93 -38.47 3.34
N CYS A 10 -7.98 -39.34 3.72
CA CYS A 10 -7.93 -39.97 5.04
C CYS A 10 -7.65 -38.92 6.15
N SER A 11 -6.75 -37.97 5.92
CA SER A 11 -6.46 -36.91 6.86
C SER A 11 -7.63 -35.93 7.04
N LEU A 12 -8.40 -35.63 6.00
CA LEU A 12 -9.64 -34.87 6.08
C LEU A 12 -10.74 -35.59 6.85
N ALA A 13 -10.88 -36.89 6.69
CA ALA A 13 -11.84 -37.71 7.43
C ALA A 13 -11.58 -37.68 8.95
N GLU A 14 -10.32 -37.68 9.38
CA GLU A 14 -9.96 -37.58 10.80
C GLU A 14 -10.21 -36.18 11.40
N LEU A 15 -10.11 -35.11 10.60
CA LEU A 15 -10.40 -33.73 11.04
C LEU A 15 -11.91 -33.49 11.25
N PHE A 16 -12.78 -34.18 10.52
CA PHE A 16 -14.24 -33.97 10.55
C PHE A 16 -14.98 -34.85 11.55
N LEU A 17 -14.31 -35.81 12.19
CA LEU A 17 -14.91 -36.71 13.18
C LEU A 17 -14.94 -36.15 14.62
N ARG A 18 -14.55 -34.91 14.86
CA ARG A 18 -14.71 -34.24 16.17
C ARG A 18 -16.04 -33.48 16.25
N PRO A 19 -16.94 -33.80 17.20
CA PRO A 19 -18.21 -33.11 17.34
C PRO A 19 -18.01 -31.70 17.92
N LYS A 20 -18.65 -30.72 17.29
CA LYS A 20 -18.77 -29.31 17.63
C LYS A 20 -17.75 -28.37 16.99
N VAL A 21 -17.99 -28.01 15.73
CA VAL A 21 -17.77 -26.66 15.25
C VAL A 21 -18.69 -26.42 14.05
N LEU A 22 -19.63 -25.53 14.17
CA LEU A 22 -20.39 -24.92 13.07
C LEU A 22 -19.46 -23.93 12.37
N LEU A 23 -18.97 -24.25 11.19
CA LEU A 23 -18.26 -23.28 10.38
C LEU A 23 -18.53 -23.56 8.90
N TYR A 24 -19.08 -22.58 8.21
CA TYR A 24 -19.04 -22.47 6.75
C TYR A 24 -17.57 -22.29 6.34
N SER A 25 -17.00 -23.25 5.63
CA SER A 25 -15.70 -23.03 5.02
C SER A 25 -15.73 -23.42 3.54
N ARG A 26 -15.39 -22.46 2.69
CA ARG A 26 -15.08 -22.68 1.27
C ARG A 26 -13.58 -22.89 1.18
N ALA A 27 -13.14 -24.08 0.79
CA ALA A 27 -11.73 -24.35 0.57
C ALA A 27 -11.48 -24.58 -0.93
N GLU A 28 -10.59 -23.80 -1.52
CA GLU A 28 -10.11 -23.98 -2.88
C GLU A 28 -8.68 -24.56 -2.81
N PHE A 29 -8.45 -25.70 -3.45
CA PHE A 29 -7.15 -26.35 -3.50
C PHE A 29 -6.65 -26.45 -4.93
N MET A 30 -5.36 -26.23 -5.09
CA MET A 30 -4.68 -26.30 -6.37
C MET A 30 -3.61 -27.41 -6.33
N THR A 31 -3.68 -28.32 -7.29
CA THR A 31 -2.63 -29.33 -7.50
C THR A 31 -2.05 -29.18 -8.90
N MET A 32 -0.72 -29.20 -9.01
CA MET A 32 -0.02 -29.27 -10.29
C MET A 32 0.14 -30.74 -10.72
N CYS A 33 -0.23 -31.07 -11.95
CA CYS A 33 0.05 -32.34 -12.57
C CYS A 33 1.11 -32.16 -13.66
N GLU A 34 2.00 -33.14 -13.87
CA GLU A 34 3.19 -33.09 -14.73
C GLU A 34 2.94 -32.83 -16.25
N SER A 35 1.71 -32.65 -16.65
CA SER A 35 1.34 -32.38 -18.06
C SER A 35 0.73 -30.98 -18.26
N ALA A 36 1.39 -29.91 -17.83
CA ALA A 36 1.08 -28.52 -18.18
C ALA A 36 -0.40 -28.07 -18.03
N ARG A 37 -1.17 -28.67 -17.12
CA ARG A 37 -2.55 -28.26 -16.83
C ARG A 37 -2.75 -28.04 -15.35
N ILE A 38 -3.39 -26.92 -15.00
CA ILE A 38 -3.79 -26.61 -13.62
C ILE A 38 -5.19 -27.14 -13.40
N VAL A 39 -5.36 -27.95 -12.35
CA VAL A 39 -6.68 -28.45 -11.93
C VAL A 39 -7.12 -27.64 -10.71
N PHE A 40 -8.21 -26.89 -10.84
CA PHE A 40 -8.88 -26.27 -9.72
C PHE A 40 -9.87 -27.25 -9.12
N LEU A 41 -9.62 -27.66 -7.88
CA LEU A 41 -10.57 -28.44 -7.09
C LEU A 41 -11.37 -27.49 -6.21
N ARG A 42 -12.64 -27.31 -6.50
CA ARG A 42 -13.58 -26.55 -5.70
C ARG A 42 -14.43 -27.52 -4.91
N ILE A 43 -14.31 -27.47 -3.59
CA ILE A 43 -15.15 -28.26 -2.68
C ILE A 43 -16.19 -27.30 -2.08
N GLU A 44 -17.47 -27.52 -2.45
CA GLU A 44 -18.61 -26.82 -1.85
C GLU A 44 -19.26 -27.73 -0.85
N TYR A 45 -19.35 -27.29 0.40
CA TYR A 45 -19.98 -27.98 1.50
C TYR A 45 -21.35 -27.37 1.76
N TRP A 46 -22.41 -28.17 1.70
CA TRP A 46 -23.76 -27.77 2.05
C TRP A 46 -24.29 -28.64 3.17
N GLU A 47 -24.65 -28.04 4.28
CA GLU A 47 -25.31 -28.71 5.39
C GLU A 47 -26.82 -28.57 5.24
N ASN A 48 -27.53 -29.69 5.06
CA ASN A 48 -28.98 -29.73 5.17
C ASN A 48 -29.35 -30.14 6.60
N ILE A 49 -29.86 -29.22 7.40
CA ILE A 49 -30.45 -29.52 8.69
C ILE A 49 -31.82 -30.16 8.48
N ALA A 50 -31.90 -31.47 8.63
CA ALA A 50 -33.15 -32.17 8.76
C ALA A 50 -33.34 -32.65 10.20
N ILE A 51 -34.45 -32.32 10.77
CA ILE A 51 -34.88 -32.75 12.12
C ILE A 51 -35.20 -34.25 12.04
N GLY A 52 -34.30 -35.10 12.59
CA GLY A 52 -34.46 -36.55 12.66
C GLY A 52 -33.20 -37.28 12.16
N SER A 53 -32.74 -38.13 12.96
CA SER A 53 -31.61 -39.10 13.00
C SER A 53 -30.79 -39.49 11.75
N ASN A 54 -30.78 -38.76 10.66
CA ASN A 54 -29.85 -39.04 9.53
C ASN A 54 -29.34 -37.71 8.93
N ILE A 55 -28.06 -37.43 9.17
CA ILE A 55 -27.33 -36.31 8.54
C ILE A 55 -26.80 -36.81 7.20
N ALA A 56 -27.36 -36.32 6.11
CA ALA A 56 -26.80 -36.55 4.76
C ALA A 56 -25.91 -35.38 4.37
N VAL A 57 -24.60 -35.63 4.30
CA VAL A 57 -23.62 -34.68 3.80
C VAL A 57 -23.54 -34.82 2.28
N LYS A 58 -23.87 -33.78 1.53
CA LYS A 58 -23.72 -33.74 0.08
C LYS A 58 -22.45 -32.97 -0.28
N ILE A 59 -21.42 -33.68 -0.65
CA ILE A 59 -20.15 -33.09 -1.13
C ILE A 59 -20.22 -33.02 -2.66
N ARG A 60 -20.12 -31.83 -3.23
CA ARG A 60 -19.97 -31.65 -4.67
C ARG A 60 -18.50 -31.29 -4.95
N ILE A 61 -17.79 -32.16 -5.65
CA ILE A 61 -16.45 -31.93 -6.13
C ILE A 61 -16.54 -31.59 -7.61
N SER A 62 -16.15 -30.37 -8.00
CA SER A 62 -16.02 -29.99 -9.40
C SER A 62 -14.55 -29.76 -9.74
N ALA A 63 -14.10 -30.37 -10.83
CA ALA A 63 -12.77 -30.13 -11.39
C ALA A 63 -12.89 -29.34 -12.69
N GLN A 64 -12.25 -28.18 -12.77
CA GLN A 64 -12.13 -27.42 -14.02
C GLN A 64 -10.69 -27.49 -14.52
N PHE A 65 -10.55 -27.85 -15.80
CA PHE A 65 -9.26 -27.91 -16.49
C PHE A 65 -9.13 -26.66 -17.35
N GLU A 66 -8.14 -25.83 -17.06
CA GLU A 66 -7.81 -24.67 -17.90
C GLU A 66 -6.38 -24.77 -18.43
N PRO A 67 -6.12 -24.41 -19.70
CA PRO A 67 -4.77 -24.34 -20.23
C PRO A 67 -3.98 -23.22 -19.55
N ILE A 68 -2.68 -23.42 -19.35
CA ILE A 68 -1.79 -22.39 -18.81
C ILE A 68 -1.59 -21.31 -19.88
N VAL A 69 -2.09 -20.12 -19.62
CA VAL A 69 -1.75 -18.91 -20.38
C VAL A 69 -0.73 -18.15 -19.55
N GLU A 70 0.38 -17.73 -20.16
CA GLU A 70 1.54 -17.12 -19.49
C GLU A 70 1.22 -15.96 -18.53
N GLY A 71 0.09 -15.29 -18.69
CA GLY A 71 -0.34 -14.22 -17.77
C GLY A 71 -0.85 -14.68 -16.39
N LYS A 72 -1.17 -15.96 -16.18
CA LYS A 72 -1.68 -16.49 -14.89
C LYS A 72 -0.57 -16.88 -13.89
N LEU A 73 0.68 -17.03 -14.34
CA LEU A 73 1.80 -17.34 -13.44
C LEU A 73 2.06 -16.21 -12.41
N VAL A 74 1.75 -14.97 -12.78
CA VAL A 74 1.90 -13.80 -11.90
C VAL A 74 0.88 -13.83 -10.73
N LEU A 75 -0.30 -14.40 -10.93
CA LEU A 75 -1.29 -14.58 -9.86
C LEU A 75 -0.87 -15.67 -8.86
N LEU A 76 -0.14 -16.69 -9.30
CA LEU A 76 0.31 -17.78 -8.46
C LEU A 76 1.48 -17.39 -7.55
N SER A 77 2.34 -16.48 -7.99
CA SER A 77 3.40 -15.91 -7.14
C SER A 77 2.81 -15.10 -5.96
N ARG A 78 1.65 -14.48 -6.14
CA ARG A 78 0.95 -13.75 -5.07
C ARG A 78 0.33 -14.68 -4.00
N PHE A 79 -0.01 -15.91 -4.33
CA PHE A 79 -0.51 -16.90 -3.36
C PHE A 79 0.60 -17.69 -2.66
N SER A 80 1.79 -17.77 -3.23
CA SER A 80 2.94 -18.49 -2.68
C SER A 80 3.72 -17.70 -1.63
N GLU A 81 3.60 -16.39 -1.59
CA GLU A 81 4.16 -15.52 -0.55
C GLU A 81 3.16 -15.28 0.62
N ARG A 82 2.71 -16.33 1.27
CA ARG A 82 2.46 -16.19 2.71
C ARG A 82 3.84 -15.94 3.31
N ASN A 83 4.15 -14.70 3.59
CA ASN A 83 5.32 -14.31 4.38
C ASN A 83 5.28 -15.11 5.67
N VAL A 84 6.00 -16.22 5.72
CA VAL A 84 6.34 -16.85 6.99
C VAL A 84 7.22 -15.82 7.68
N MET A 85 6.63 -15.08 8.61
CA MET A 85 7.30 -14.03 9.34
C MET A 85 8.54 -14.65 10.01
N THR A 86 9.71 -14.12 9.76
CA THR A 86 10.92 -14.59 10.41
C THR A 86 10.88 -14.22 11.90
N ILE A 87 11.54 -15.01 12.74
CA ILE A 87 11.66 -14.68 14.18
C ILE A 87 12.23 -13.27 14.37
N GLU A 88 13.15 -12.83 13.51
CA GLU A 88 13.69 -11.47 13.53
C GLU A 88 12.58 -10.44 13.32
N THR A 89 11.71 -10.63 12.34
CA THR A 89 10.58 -9.74 12.09
C THR A 89 9.58 -9.75 13.26
N GLU A 90 9.32 -10.91 13.88
CA GLU A 90 8.47 -10.98 15.08
C GLU A 90 9.08 -10.20 16.26
N ILE A 91 10.39 -10.28 16.48
CA ILE A 91 11.11 -9.50 17.50
C ILE A 91 10.93 -7.98 17.24
N LEU A 92 11.10 -7.55 16.00
CA LEU A 92 10.93 -6.15 15.65
C LEU A 92 9.49 -5.69 15.86
N GLN A 93 8.49 -6.52 15.54
CA GLN A 93 7.07 -6.20 15.81
C GLN A 93 6.78 -6.12 17.31
N VAL A 94 7.31 -7.03 18.11
CA VAL A 94 7.19 -6.94 19.59
C VAL A 94 7.75 -5.61 20.08
N LEU A 95 8.94 -5.21 19.60
CA LEU A 95 9.56 -3.95 20.01
C LEU A 95 8.84 -2.70 19.48
N HIS A 96 8.12 -2.83 18.37
CA HIS A 96 7.27 -1.74 17.86
C HIS A 96 6.13 -1.40 18.81
N TYR A 97 5.43 -2.43 19.30
CA TYR A 97 4.30 -2.25 20.23
C TYR A 97 4.73 -2.13 21.70
N HIS A 98 5.90 -2.67 22.05
CA HIS A 98 6.43 -2.70 23.40
C HIS A 98 7.87 -2.18 23.44
N PRO A 99 8.11 -0.87 23.24
CA PRO A 99 9.43 -0.28 23.28
C PRO A 99 10.05 -0.43 24.67
N LEU A 100 11.38 -0.36 24.75
CA LEU A 100 12.16 -0.50 25.98
C LEU A 100 11.89 -1.82 26.72
N SER A 101 11.62 -2.90 26.00
CA SER A 101 11.47 -4.24 26.56
C SER A 101 12.82 -4.92 26.81
N ASN A 102 12.93 -5.68 27.89
CA ASN A 102 14.08 -6.54 28.13
C ASN A 102 13.94 -7.87 27.36
N ARG A 103 15.04 -8.64 27.25
CA ARG A 103 15.07 -9.89 26.49
C ARG A 103 14.01 -10.93 26.93
N GLY A 104 13.79 -11.05 28.26
CA GLY A 104 12.80 -11.99 28.80
C GLY A 104 11.37 -11.58 28.42
N ALA A 105 11.05 -10.29 28.47
CA ALA A 105 9.76 -9.77 28.07
C ALA A 105 9.54 -9.98 26.54
N ILE A 106 10.55 -9.71 25.70
CA ILE A 106 10.46 -9.99 24.27
C ILE A 106 10.15 -11.49 24.05
N ALA A 107 10.93 -12.38 24.67
CA ALA A 107 10.76 -13.82 24.53
C ALA A 107 9.35 -14.30 24.94
N SER A 108 8.77 -13.73 26.02
CA SER A 108 7.42 -14.11 26.47
C SER A 108 6.28 -13.67 25.54
N MET A 109 6.53 -12.74 24.62
CA MET A 109 5.55 -12.23 23.66
C MET A 109 5.63 -12.91 22.28
N LEU A 110 6.72 -13.68 22.02
CA LEU A 110 6.88 -14.43 20.76
C LEU A 110 6.05 -15.70 20.78
N VAL A 111 5.42 -16.05 19.65
CA VAL A 111 4.65 -17.30 19.49
C VAL A 111 5.55 -18.51 19.69
N ASN A 112 6.76 -18.50 19.12
CA ASN A 112 7.76 -19.56 19.24
C ASN A 112 9.08 -18.94 19.69
N ALA A 113 9.23 -18.73 21.01
CA ALA A 113 10.44 -18.14 21.55
C ALA A 113 11.66 -19.03 21.30
N PRO A 114 12.74 -18.53 20.67
CA PRO A 114 13.97 -19.27 20.49
C PRO A 114 14.72 -19.46 21.82
N SER A 115 15.74 -20.32 21.82
CA SER A 115 16.60 -20.47 23.00
C SER A 115 17.25 -19.12 23.39
N ASP A 116 17.61 -18.97 24.67
CA ASP A 116 18.23 -17.72 25.18
C ASP A 116 19.51 -17.33 24.42
N SER A 117 20.31 -18.32 24.01
CA SER A 117 21.51 -18.10 23.19
C SER A 117 21.17 -17.58 21.79
N THR A 118 20.14 -18.17 21.16
CA THR A 118 19.65 -17.73 19.85
C THR A 118 19.05 -16.33 19.93
N MET A 119 18.24 -16.02 20.97
CA MET A 119 17.68 -14.71 21.20
C MET A 119 18.78 -13.65 21.35
N LYS A 120 19.84 -13.93 22.13
CA LYS A 120 20.99 -13.02 22.26
C LYS A 120 21.64 -12.73 20.91
N ARG A 121 21.83 -13.76 20.09
CA ARG A 121 22.43 -13.63 18.77
C ARG A 121 21.55 -12.79 17.84
N LEU A 122 20.23 -13.04 17.82
CA LEU A 122 19.28 -12.29 16.99
C LEU A 122 19.22 -10.82 17.38
N LEU A 123 19.15 -10.51 18.68
CA LEU A 123 19.19 -9.13 19.17
C LEU A 123 20.51 -8.43 18.84
N ALA A 124 21.66 -9.11 19.01
CA ALA A 124 22.97 -8.56 18.64
C ALA A 124 23.08 -8.30 17.12
N ASP A 125 22.57 -9.19 16.30
CA ASP A 125 22.51 -9.05 14.85
C ASP A 125 21.63 -7.85 14.46
N ALA A 126 20.42 -7.74 15.03
CA ALA A 126 19.53 -6.60 14.81
C ALA A 126 20.14 -5.25 15.26
N VAL A 127 20.92 -5.24 16.34
CA VAL A 127 21.70 -4.05 16.76
C VAL A 127 22.78 -3.72 15.74
N SER A 128 23.53 -4.73 15.26
CA SER A 128 24.60 -4.52 14.27
C SER A 128 24.05 -4.02 12.92
N LYS A 129 22.81 -4.40 12.57
CA LYS A 129 22.09 -3.90 11.39
C LYS A 129 21.46 -2.51 11.59
N GLY A 130 21.59 -1.92 12.78
CA GLY A 130 20.99 -0.61 13.09
C GLY A 130 19.46 -0.63 13.18
N LEU A 131 18.85 -1.80 13.43
CA LEU A 131 17.39 -1.94 13.58
C LEU A 131 16.93 -1.69 15.01
N ILE A 132 17.81 -1.97 16.00
CA ILE A 132 17.52 -1.91 17.43
C ILE A 132 18.57 -1.08 18.15
N GLU A 133 18.13 -0.27 19.09
CA GLU A 133 18.96 0.45 20.06
C GLU A 133 18.93 -0.24 21.42
N VAL A 134 20.06 -0.14 22.15
CA VAL A 134 20.23 -0.77 23.46
C VAL A 134 20.32 0.31 24.54
N TYR A 135 19.49 0.17 25.57
CA TYR A 135 19.44 1.05 26.73
C TYR A 135 19.85 0.30 28.02
N GLY A 136 20.65 0.92 28.85
CA GLY A 136 21.10 0.32 30.10
C GLY A 136 22.26 -0.68 29.91
N LYS A 137 22.66 -1.36 31.00
CA LYS A 137 23.74 -2.35 31.00
C LYS A 137 23.37 -3.54 31.94
N GLY A 138 23.91 -4.71 31.62
CA GLY A 138 23.71 -5.91 32.43
C GLY A 138 22.23 -6.33 32.56
N PRO A 139 21.74 -6.60 33.78
CA PRO A 139 20.37 -7.01 34.00
C PRO A 139 19.30 -5.96 33.61
N ALA A 140 19.67 -4.68 33.57
CA ALA A 140 18.83 -3.56 33.23
C ALA A 140 18.78 -3.27 31.70
N THR A 141 19.39 -4.11 30.88
CA THR A 141 19.40 -3.95 29.42
C THR A 141 18.01 -4.03 28.87
N LYS A 142 17.64 -3.00 28.09
CA LYS A 142 16.37 -2.89 27.35
C LYS A 142 16.67 -2.60 25.89
N TYR A 143 15.71 -2.94 25.04
CA TYR A 143 15.79 -2.80 23.59
C TYR A 143 14.63 -1.95 23.07
N SER A 144 14.90 -1.13 22.07
CA SER A 144 13.87 -0.38 21.33
C SER A 144 14.23 -0.36 19.85
N LEU A 145 13.27 -0.13 18.98
CA LEU A 145 13.55 0.10 17.57
C LEU A 145 14.32 1.41 17.39
N THR A 146 15.21 1.44 16.40
CA THR A 146 15.76 2.70 15.91
C THR A 146 14.67 3.49 15.16
N PRO A 147 14.79 4.82 15.03
CA PRO A 147 13.87 5.61 14.20
C PRO A 147 13.78 5.09 12.75
N GLN A 148 14.89 4.61 12.20
CA GLN A 148 14.93 3.95 10.88
C GLN A 148 14.02 2.74 10.83
N ALA A 149 14.18 1.81 11.76
CA ALA A 149 13.37 0.59 11.78
C ALA A 149 11.89 0.87 12.06
N GLN A 150 11.58 1.80 12.97
CA GLN A 150 10.20 2.17 13.28
C GLN A 150 9.43 2.64 12.04
N VAL A 151 10.07 3.43 11.19
CA VAL A 151 9.45 3.97 9.97
C VAL A 151 9.39 2.94 8.84
N THR A 152 10.41 2.07 8.70
CA THR A 152 10.60 1.29 7.47
C THR A 152 10.45 -0.23 7.61
N MET A 153 10.33 -0.77 8.84
CA MET A 153 10.16 -2.21 9.02
C MET A 153 8.80 -2.71 8.50
N PRO A 154 8.72 -3.91 7.93
CA PRO A 154 7.45 -4.51 7.55
C PRO A 154 6.55 -4.78 8.76
N LEU A 155 5.28 -4.37 8.68
CA LEU A 155 4.24 -4.72 9.64
C LEU A 155 3.31 -5.79 9.04
N ASP A 156 2.77 -6.67 9.90
CA ASP A 156 1.71 -7.61 9.51
C ASP A 156 0.36 -6.88 9.43
N ILE A 157 0.08 -6.36 8.23
CA ILE A 157 -1.11 -5.56 7.95
C ILE A 157 -2.39 -6.38 8.14
N ASP A 158 -2.38 -7.65 7.72
CA ASP A 158 -3.56 -8.49 7.79
C ASP A 158 -3.92 -8.79 9.26
N THR A 159 -2.94 -9.05 10.10
CA THR A 159 -3.16 -9.19 11.54
C THR A 159 -3.57 -7.86 12.19
N TYR A 160 -2.94 -6.75 11.80
CA TYR A 160 -3.28 -5.43 12.33
C TYR A 160 -4.75 -5.07 12.10
N PHE A 161 -5.26 -5.27 10.88
CA PHE A 161 -6.64 -4.95 10.51
C PHE A 161 -7.68 -6.04 10.86
N LYS A 162 -7.29 -7.13 11.55
CA LYS A 162 -8.25 -8.03 12.23
C LYS A 162 -8.86 -7.38 13.45
N ASN A 163 -8.13 -6.47 14.09
CA ASN A 163 -8.65 -5.71 15.22
C ASN A 163 -9.60 -4.61 14.72
N GLU A 164 -10.69 -4.44 15.43
CA GLU A 164 -11.60 -3.33 15.19
C GLU A 164 -10.88 -1.99 15.43
N MET A 165 -11.43 -0.91 14.87
CA MET A 165 -10.79 0.41 14.87
C MET A 165 -10.40 0.88 16.28
N ASP A 166 -11.28 0.64 17.26
CA ASP A 166 -11.10 1.10 18.64
C ASP A 166 -10.12 0.22 19.45
N ASP A 167 -9.85 -1.00 18.97
CA ASP A 167 -8.93 -1.95 19.60
C ASP A 167 -7.49 -1.85 19.04
N ARG A 168 -7.30 -1.04 18.01
CA ARG A 168 -5.97 -0.84 17.42
C ARG A 168 -5.15 0.16 18.21
N THR A 169 -3.86 -0.13 18.38
CA THR A 169 -2.90 0.84 18.91
C THR A 169 -2.64 1.92 17.86
N VAL A 170 -3.13 3.13 18.09
CA VAL A 170 -3.08 4.24 17.14
C VAL A 170 -2.37 5.44 17.74
N GLN A 171 -1.46 6.07 16.99
CA GLN A 171 -1.02 7.41 17.28
C GLN A 171 -2.15 8.40 16.90
N GLU A 172 -2.98 8.75 17.87
CA GLU A 172 -4.18 9.55 17.59
C GLU A 172 -3.90 10.96 17.08
N ASN A 173 -2.77 11.55 17.45
CA ASN A 173 -2.45 12.92 17.12
C ASN A 173 -1.34 13.01 16.06
N PHE A 174 -1.35 14.11 15.31
CA PHE A 174 -0.31 14.42 14.33
C PHE A 174 1.08 14.48 14.98
N ASN A 175 2.04 13.81 14.36
CA ASN A 175 3.42 13.71 14.85
C ASN A 175 4.34 14.71 14.14
N PHE A 176 4.59 15.88 14.73
CA PHE A 176 5.53 16.86 14.19
C PHE A 176 6.98 16.35 14.20
N GLU A 177 7.37 15.52 15.18
CA GLU A 177 8.73 14.98 15.27
C GLU A 177 9.05 14.06 14.08
N LEU A 178 8.03 13.37 13.54
CA LEU A 178 8.18 12.55 12.34
C LEU A 178 8.82 13.36 11.21
N ILE A 179 8.30 14.56 10.93
CA ILE A 179 8.75 15.41 9.83
C ILE A 179 10.05 16.16 10.18
N LYS A 180 10.14 16.68 11.41
CA LYS A 180 11.27 17.57 11.81
C LYS A 180 12.53 16.80 12.20
N GLN A 181 12.41 15.60 12.78
CA GLN A 181 13.53 14.91 13.43
C GLN A 181 13.80 13.51 12.89
N ILE A 182 12.75 12.75 12.53
CA ILE A 182 12.85 11.34 12.17
C ILE A 182 13.13 11.18 10.68
N LEU A 183 12.21 11.58 9.82
CA LEU A 183 12.30 11.41 8.36
C LEU A 183 13.53 12.09 7.71
N PRO A 184 14.07 13.21 8.21
CA PRO A 184 15.32 13.75 7.67
C PRO A 184 16.51 12.79 7.79
N LYS A 185 16.52 11.91 8.80
CA LYS A 185 17.62 10.98 9.10
C LYS A 185 17.37 9.57 8.59
N VAL A 186 16.19 9.29 8.04
CA VAL A 186 15.78 7.96 7.60
C VAL A 186 15.99 7.83 6.09
N SER A 187 16.63 6.74 5.65
CA SER A 187 16.62 6.29 4.28
C SER A 187 15.38 5.42 4.06
N LEU A 188 14.51 5.84 3.15
CA LEU A 188 13.23 5.14 2.95
C LEU A 188 13.38 3.81 2.21
N PHE A 189 14.36 3.73 1.32
CA PHE A 189 14.62 2.53 0.52
C PHE A 189 15.90 1.85 0.95
N THR A 190 15.89 0.52 0.95
CA THR A 190 17.10 -0.29 1.09
C THR A 190 17.95 -0.21 -0.19
N GLU A 191 19.21 -0.62 -0.12
CA GLU A 191 20.08 -0.68 -1.31
C GLU A 191 19.49 -1.57 -2.42
N GLU A 192 18.84 -2.69 -2.06
CA GLU A 192 18.21 -3.58 -3.01
C GLU A 192 16.99 -2.93 -3.67
N GLU A 193 16.17 -2.23 -2.90
CA GLU A 193 15.02 -1.47 -3.42
C GLU A 193 15.48 -0.33 -4.32
N CYS A 194 16.54 0.40 -3.96
CA CYS A 194 17.16 1.41 -4.82
C CYS A 194 17.64 0.78 -6.14
N LYS A 195 18.38 -0.33 -6.10
CA LYS A 195 18.85 -1.03 -7.33
C LYS A 195 17.69 -1.45 -8.23
N ARG A 196 16.55 -1.93 -7.66
CA ARG A 196 15.35 -2.28 -8.41
C ARG A 196 14.75 -1.06 -9.11
N LEU A 197 14.55 0.03 -8.38
CA LEU A 197 14.00 1.28 -8.89
C LEU A 197 14.89 1.91 -9.94
N ASP A 198 16.22 1.94 -9.72
CA ASP A 198 17.19 2.48 -10.66
C ASP A 198 17.25 1.65 -11.96
N LYS A 199 17.13 0.33 -11.85
CA LYS A 199 17.03 -0.55 -13.01
C LYS A 199 15.76 -0.25 -13.82
N ALA A 200 14.61 -0.12 -13.18
CA ALA A 200 13.36 0.24 -13.85
C ALA A 200 13.47 1.63 -14.51
N GLN A 201 14.02 2.62 -13.81
CA GLN A 201 14.25 3.96 -14.35
C GLN A 201 15.23 3.96 -15.54
N SER A 202 16.26 3.12 -15.50
CA SER A 202 17.19 2.95 -16.61
C SER A 202 16.50 2.36 -17.85
N THR A 203 15.61 1.38 -17.64
CA THR A 203 14.77 0.80 -18.70
C THR A 203 13.87 1.88 -19.32
N PHE A 204 13.17 2.65 -18.49
CA PHE A 204 12.35 3.79 -18.94
C PHE A 204 13.15 4.77 -19.81
N ARG A 205 14.33 5.19 -19.34
CA ARG A 205 15.20 6.10 -20.10
C ARG A 205 15.66 5.52 -21.44
N THR A 206 15.88 4.22 -21.51
CA THR A 206 16.28 3.54 -22.76
C THR A 206 15.13 3.54 -23.75
N HIS A 207 13.95 3.13 -23.32
CA HIS A 207 12.76 3.10 -24.16
C HIS A 207 12.35 4.51 -24.64
N LEU A 208 12.48 5.54 -23.79
CA LEU A 208 12.22 6.92 -24.22
C LEU A 208 13.07 7.38 -25.41
N LYS A 209 14.29 6.87 -25.55
CA LYS A 209 15.16 7.21 -26.68
C LYS A 209 14.71 6.53 -27.98
N GLU A 210 13.99 5.44 -27.89
CA GLU A 210 13.49 4.64 -29.00
C GLU A 210 12.10 5.07 -29.46
N LEU A 211 11.33 5.72 -28.58
CA LEU A 211 9.99 6.19 -28.89
C LEU A 211 10.00 7.48 -29.73
N SER A 212 9.10 7.54 -30.71
CA SER A 212 8.81 8.81 -31.38
C SER A 212 8.07 9.76 -30.40
N GLU A 213 8.14 11.08 -30.64
CA GLU A 213 7.38 12.05 -29.84
C GLU A 213 5.87 11.75 -29.85
N THR A 214 5.35 11.27 -30.99
CA THR A 214 3.94 10.91 -31.13
C THR A 214 3.58 9.69 -30.28
N ASP A 215 4.44 8.67 -30.24
CA ASP A 215 4.17 7.48 -29.46
C ASP A 215 4.32 7.75 -27.96
N TYR A 216 5.33 8.55 -27.58
CA TYR A 216 5.44 9.03 -26.19
C TYR A 216 4.17 9.75 -25.73
N LYS A 217 3.64 10.67 -26.53
CA LYS A 217 2.37 11.37 -26.19
C LYS A 217 1.20 10.41 -26.04
N LYS A 218 1.09 9.38 -26.91
CA LYS A 218 0.03 8.36 -26.79
C LYS A 218 0.15 7.56 -25.50
N GLU A 219 1.37 7.12 -25.14
CA GLU A 219 1.57 6.36 -23.91
C GLU A 219 1.33 7.22 -22.66
N MET A 220 1.74 8.47 -22.67
CA MET A 220 1.42 9.41 -21.60
C MET A 220 -0.08 9.70 -21.48
N GLU A 221 -0.81 9.75 -22.60
CA GLU A 221 -2.27 9.89 -22.58
C GLU A 221 -2.93 8.65 -21.98
N ARG A 222 -2.49 7.44 -22.36
CA ARG A 222 -2.96 6.17 -21.83
C ARG A 222 -2.72 6.08 -20.32
N LEU A 223 -1.51 6.42 -19.86
CA LEU A 223 -1.18 6.49 -18.44
C LEU A 223 -2.07 7.53 -17.73
N GLY A 224 -2.32 8.67 -18.34
CA GLY A 224 -3.18 9.71 -17.80
C GLY A 224 -4.63 9.28 -17.61
N VAL A 225 -5.20 8.51 -18.55
CA VAL A 225 -6.53 7.90 -18.41
C VAL A 225 -6.55 6.93 -17.23
N ASP A 226 -5.58 6.02 -17.16
CA ASP A 226 -5.47 5.02 -16.10
C ASP A 226 -5.29 5.66 -14.72
N LEU A 227 -4.45 6.69 -14.61
CA LEU A 227 -4.24 7.43 -13.37
C LEU A 227 -5.51 8.18 -12.94
N SER A 228 -6.17 8.89 -13.85
CA SER A 228 -7.39 9.64 -13.55
C SER A 228 -8.50 8.72 -13.06
N TRP A 229 -8.71 7.61 -13.77
CA TRP A 229 -9.65 6.57 -13.37
C TRP A 229 -9.32 6.00 -11.97
N LYS A 230 -8.10 5.46 -11.80
CA LYS A 230 -7.75 4.74 -10.57
C LYS A 230 -7.69 5.67 -9.37
N SER A 231 -7.12 6.85 -9.53
CA SER A 231 -7.06 7.85 -8.48
C SER A 231 -8.45 8.26 -7.99
N SER A 232 -9.41 8.41 -8.90
CA SER A 232 -10.79 8.75 -8.56
C SER A 232 -11.53 7.55 -7.97
N GLN A 233 -11.32 6.33 -8.48
CA GLN A 233 -11.90 5.10 -7.96
C GLN A 233 -11.52 4.84 -6.50
N ILE A 234 -10.26 5.07 -6.12
CA ILE A 234 -9.79 4.95 -4.72
C ILE A 234 -10.58 5.88 -3.79
N GLU A 235 -11.01 7.04 -4.29
CA GLU A 235 -11.83 8.01 -3.53
C GLU A 235 -13.35 7.77 -3.65
N GLY A 236 -13.76 6.70 -4.31
CA GLY A 236 -15.17 6.28 -4.37
C GLY A 236 -15.89 6.61 -5.68
N ASN A 237 -15.20 7.16 -6.69
CA ASN A 237 -15.78 7.35 -8.02
C ASN A 237 -16.16 6.01 -8.64
N THR A 238 -17.31 5.92 -9.26
CA THR A 238 -17.90 4.68 -9.75
C THR A 238 -17.76 4.46 -11.26
N TYR A 239 -17.12 5.39 -11.99
CA TYR A 239 -16.82 5.22 -13.41
C TYR A 239 -15.92 4.00 -13.63
N SER A 240 -16.22 3.21 -14.64
CA SER A 240 -15.31 2.18 -15.15
C SER A 240 -14.17 2.83 -15.95
N LEU A 241 -13.12 2.06 -16.25
CA LEU A 241 -12.02 2.56 -17.07
C LEU A 241 -12.47 3.00 -18.47
N LEU A 242 -13.35 2.22 -19.12
CA LEU A 242 -13.88 2.53 -20.47
C LEU A 242 -14.76 3.78 -20.45
N GLU A 243 -15.62 3.94 -19.45
CA GLU A 243 -16.43 5.15 -19.28
C GLU A 243 -15.55 6.38 -19.03
N THR A 244 -14.48 6.21 -18.26
CA THR A 244 -13.47 7.28 -18.01
C THR A 244 -12.78 7.67 -19.31
N GLU A 245 -12.30 6.69 -20.08
CA GLU A 245 -11.66 6.94 -21.38
C GLU A 245 -12.59 7.72 -22.32
N ARG A 246 -13.84 7.30 -22.42
CA ARG A 246 -14.86 7.97 -23.23
C ARG A 246 -15.13 9.39 -22.75
N LEU A 247 -15.27 9.59 -21.43
CA LEU A 247 -15.45 10.92 -20.85
C LEU A 247 -14.28 11.85 -21.18
N LEU A 248 -13.05 11.37 -21.03
CA LEU A 248 -11.86 12.18 -21.24
C LEU A 248 -11.61 12.52 -22.71
N LYS A 249 -11.88 11.56 -23.63
CA LYS A 249 -11.66 11.74 -25.08
C LYS A 249 -12.83 12.41 -25.80
N GLU A 250 -14.06 12.01 -25.46
CA GLU A 250 -15.26 12.41 -26.21
C GLU A 250 -16.11 13.42 -25.44
N ARG A 251 -15.78 13.72 -24.19
CA ARG A 251 -16.57 14.60 -23.28
C ARG A 251 -18.00 14.07 -23.07
N GLN A 252 -18.22 12.75 -23.16
CA GLN A 252 -19.50 12.12 -22.94
C GLN A 252 -19.59 11.55 -21.52
N GLU A 253 -20.54 12.07 -20.75
CA GLU A 253 -20.84 11.58 -19.41
C GLU A 253 -21.50 10.19 -19.50
N ALA A 254 -21.18 9.30 -18.54
CA ALA A 254 -21.77 7.97 -18.48
C ALA A 254 -23.16 8.01 -17.83
N THR A 255 -24.09 7.23 -18.39
CA THR A 255 -25.45 7.12 -17.86
C THR A 255 -25.47 6.57 -16.44
N GLY A 256 -26.22 7.20 -15.55
CA GLY A 256 -26.36 6.77 -14.14
C GLY A 256 -25.20 7.18 -13.23
N LYS A 257 -24.26 8.00 -13.72
CA LYS A 257 -23.18 8.62 -12.93
C LYS A 257 -23.53 10.07 -12.58
N THR A 258 -22.94 10.56 -11.50
CA THR A 258 -23.17 11.95 -11.08
C THR A 258 -22.28 12.91 -11.86
N ARG A 259 -22.69 14.15 -11.94
CA ARG A 259 -21.89 15.22 -12.55
C ARG A 259 -20.58 15.46 -11.79
N GLU A 260 -20.62 15.36 -10.47
CA GLU A 260 -19.44 15.51 -9.60
C GLU A 260 -18.40 14.45 -9.90
N GLU A 261 -18.81 13.20 -10.16
CA GLU A 261 -17.91 12.12 -10.56
C GLU A 261 -17.23 12.41 -11.91
N ALA A 262 -17.98 12.92 -12.89
CA ALA A 262 -17.40 13.33 -14.17
C ALA A 262 -16.43 14.49 -14.01
N ILE A 263 -16.79 15.55 -13.26
CA ILE A 263 -15.93 16.71 -12.98
C ILE A 263 -14.64 16.25 -12.27
N MET A 264 -14.73 15.34 -11.31
CA MET A 264 -13.56 14.79 -10.62
C MET A 264 -12.54 14.17 -11.58
N LEU A 265 -13.00 13.40 -12.56
CA LEU A 265 -12.14 12.76 -13.57
C LEU A 265 -11.52 13.78 -14.54
N LEU A 266 -12.33 14.75 -15.00
CA LEU A 266 -11.87 15.83 -15.89
C LEU A 266 -10.80 16.68 -15.20
N ASN A 267 -11.05 17.12 -13.97
CA ASN A 267 -10.10 17.89 -13.18
C ASN A 267 -8.81 17.13 -12.93
N HIS A 268 -8.89 15.81 -12.71
CA HIS A 268 -7.70 14.99 -12.50
C HIS A 268 -6.83 14.95 -13.77
N LYS A 269 -7.46 14.81 -14.94
CA LYS A 269 -6.76 14.87 -16.23
C LYS A 269 -6.16 16.26 -16.46
N ASP A 270 -6.93 17.33 -16.21
CA ASP A 270 -6.46 18.70 -16.37
C ASP A 270 -5.26 19.02 -15.47
N ALA A 271 -5.26 18.53 -14.22
CA ALA A 271 -4.13 18.69 -13.31
C ALA A 271 -2.88 17.92 -13.81
N LEU A 272 -3.06 16.71 -14.35
CA LEU A 272 -1.96 15.95 -14.94
C LEU A 272 -1.42 16.64 -16.20
N ASP A 273 -2.30 17.12 -17.08
CA ASP A 273 -1.91 17.84 -18.29
C ASP A 273 -1.15 19.13 -17.96
N PHE A 274 -1.57 19.86 -16.91
CA PHE A 274 -0.83 21.00 -16.42
C PHE A 274 0.61 20.63 -16.03
N VAL A 275 0.79 19.56 -15.26
CA VAL A 275 2.12 19.08 -14.83
C VAL A 275 2.97 18.65 -16.02
N LEU A 276 2.36 18.00 -17.02
CA LEU A 276 3.08 17.55 -18.24
C LEU A 276 3.51 18.72 -19.13
N ASN A 277 2.68 19.77 -19.21
CA ASN A 277 2.97 20.96 -20.03
C ASN A 277 3.95 21.91 -19.35
N VAL A 278 4.06 21.90 -18.02
CA VAL A 278 4.97 22.75 -17.24
C VAL A 278 5.79 21.87 -16.27
N PRO A 279 6.65 20.99 -16.79
CA PRO A 279 7.32 19.97 -15.99
C PRO A 279 8.19 20.52 -14.85
N ASP A 280 8.82 21.69 -15.04
CA ASP A 280 9.66 22.33 -14.03
C ASP A 280 8.86 22.97 -12.89
N TYR A 281 7.53 23.04 -12.98
CA TYR A 281 6.68 23.72 -12.00
C TYR A 281 6.83 23.13 -10.58
N LEU A 282 6.95 21.81 -10.47
CA LEU A 282 7.14 21.11 -9.19
C LEU A 282 8.55 20.55 -9.01
N LYS A 283 9.56 21.11 -9.68
CA LYS A 283 10.96 20.77 -9.42
C LYS A 283 11.36 21.06 -7.96
N GLU A 284 10.85 22.15 -7.43
CA GLU A 284 10.83 22.44 -5.99
C GLU A 284 9.40 22.59 -5.54
N ILE A 285 8.96 21.87 -4.53
CA ILE A 285 7.61 21.97 -4.02
C ILE A 285 7.51 23.12 -2.99
N SER A 286 6.35 23.77 -2.98
CA SER A 286 5.98 24.78 -1.99
C SER A 286 4.51 24.69 -1.67
N VAL A 287 4.09 25.27 -0.54
CA VAL A 287 2.68 25.28 -0.13
C VAL A 287 1.82 25.87 -1.26
N HIS A 288 2.22 27.00 -1.84
CA HIS A 288 1.48 27.66 -2.93
C HIS A 288 1.31 26.72 -4.15
N ARG A 289 2.37 26.03 -4.58
CA ARG A 289 2.31 25.10 -5.72
C ARG A 289 1.42 23.89 -5.45
N ILE A 290 1.36 23.43 -4.18
CA ILE A 290 0.44 22.39 -3.74
C ILE A 290 -1.01 22.89 -3.77
N GLU A 291 -1.26 24.14 -3.30
CA GLU A 291 -2.57 24.78 -3.37
C GLU A 291 -3.06 24.97 -4.82
N ASP A 292 -2.16 25.24 -5.76
CA ASP A 292 -2.51 25.35 -7.19
C ASP A 292 -2.94 24.00 -7.77
N ILE A 293 -2.18 22.91 -7.49
CA ILE A 293 -2.58 21.54 -7.90
C ILE A 293 -3.93 21.16 -7.28
N HIS A 294 -4.12 21.45 -5.98
CA HIS A 294 -5.38 21.22 -5.31
C HIS A 294 -6.53 22.00 -5.97
N SER A 295 -6.30 23.25 -6.33
CA SER A 295 -7.28 24.13 -6.99
C SER A 295 -7.74 23.56 -8.35
N LEU A 296 -6.81 22.98 -9.14
CA LEU A 296 -7.14 22.31 -10.39
C LEU A 296 -8.02 21.09 -10.13
N LEU A 297 -7.66 20.26 -9.14
CA LEU A 297 -8.34 19.00 -8.82
C LEU A 297 -9.75 19.20 -8.24
N THR A 298 -10.03 20.36 -7.65
CA THR A 298 -11.28 20.64 -6.93
C THR A 298 -12.15 21.70 -7.62
N LYS A 299 -11.76 22.12 -8.82
CA LYS A 299 -12.50 23.07 -9.62
C LYS A 299 -13.94 22.60 -9.83
N ASP A 300 -14.92 23.47 -9.62
CA ASP A 300 -16.35 23.21 -9.80
C ASP A 300 -16.94 22.07 -8.94
N LEU A 301 -16.22 21.66 -7.87
CA LEU A 301 -16.68 20.64 -6.90
C LEU A 301 -17.16 21.25 -5.57
N GLY A 302 -17.26 22.57 -5.46
CA GLY A 302 -17.70 23.23 -4.22
C GLY A 302 -16.73 23.12 -3.05
N VAL A 303 -15.46 22.78 -3.31
CA VAL A 303 -14.40 22.63 -2.32
C VAL A 303 -13.64 23.97 -2.17
N GLU A 304 -13.40 24.39 -0.92
CA GLU A 304 -12.60 25.59 -0.65
C GLU A 304 -11.15 25.41 -1.13
N ARG A 305 -10.62 26.41 -1.82
CA ARG A 305 -9.26 26.38 -2.37
C ARG A 305 -8.17 26.37 -1.29
N ASN A 306 -8.41 27.09 -0.18
CA ASN A 306 -7.40 27.38 0.83
C ASN A 306 -7.24 26.22 1.84
N ILE A 307 -6.15 26.29 2.62
CA ILE A 307 -5.99 25.45 3.80
C ILE A 307 -7.23 25.56 4.67
N ARG A 308 -7.76 24.42 5.08
CA ARG A 308 -8.99 24.33 5.87
C ARG A 308 -8.86 24.93 7.26
N ARG A 309 -9.98 25.43 7.74
CA ARG A 309 -10.14 25.97 9.10
C ARG A 309 -11.05 25.08 9.98
N ARG A 310 -11.58 24.00 9.42
CA ARG A 310 -12.48 23.08 10.09
C ARG A 310 -11.81 21.73 10.29
N ARG A 311 -12.25 21.02 11.32
CA ARG A 311 -11.83 19.64 11.54
C ARG A 311 -12.28 18.76 10.38
N VAL A 312 -11.45 17.79 10.03
CA VAL A 312 -11.80 16.70 9.12
C VAL A 312 -11.54 15.37 9.82
N GLY A 313 -12.36 14.37 9.53
CA GLY A 313 -12.17 13.00 9.97
C GLY A 313 -11.72 12.13 8.80
N ILE A 314 -11.09 11.02 9.11
CA ILE A 314 -10.70 9.99 8.15
C ILE A 314 -11.44 8.71 8.52
N THR A 315 -12.18 8.16 7.57
CA THR A 315 -12.93 6.93 7.79
C THR A 315 -11.98 5.75 8.04
N GLY A 316 -12.28 4.95 9.06
CA GLY A 316 -11.57 3.71 9.38
C GLY A 316 -10.35 3.90 10.28
N THR A 317 -10.19 5.05 10.93
CA THR A 317 -9.08 5.31 11.88
C THR A 317 -9.49 6.28 12.98
N ASN A 318 -8.86 6.14 14.15
CA ASN A 318 -8.93 7.08 15.26
C ASN A 318 -7.86 8.18 15.18
N TYR A 319 -7.01 8.19 14.13
CA TYR A 319 -6.07 9.27 13.88
C TYR A 319 -6.80 10.59 13.60
N ARG A 320 -6.36 11.65 14.28
CA ARG A 320 -6.92 13.00 14.18
C ARG A 320 -5.92 13.93 13.48
N PRO A 321 -6.20 14.33 12.25
CA PRO A 321 -5.40 15.36 11.58
C PRO A 321 -5.42 16.68 12.36
N LEU A 322 -4.42 17.53 12.12
CA LEU A 322 -4.38 18.88 12.67
C LEU A 322 -5.69 19.63 12.38
N ASP A 323 -6.14 20.46 13.30
CA ASP A 323 -7.39 21.24 13.18
C ASP A 323 -7.17 22.76 13.15
N ASN A 324 -5.94 23.21 13.31
CA ASN A 324 -5.54 24.60 13.30
C ASN A 324 -4.82 24.97 11.99
N GLU A 325 -5.30 26.01 11.28
CA GLU A 325 -4.76 26.49 10.00
C GLU A 325 -3.25 26.79 10.08
N PHE A 326 -2.78 27.39 11.17
CA PHE A 326 -1.36 27.74 11.33
C PHE A 326 -0.49 26.50 11.48
N GLN A 327 -0.94 25.52 12.26
CA GLN A 327 -0.23 24.23 12.42
C GLN A 327 -0.23 23.42 11.13
N ILE A 328 -1.33 23.45 10.37
CA ILE A 328 -1.42 22.78 9.06
C ILE A 328 -0.42 23.41 8.09
N ARG A 329 -0.35 24.73 8.05
CA ARG A 329 0.61 25.47 7.22
C ARG A 329 2.05 25.16 7.61
N GLU A 330 2.37 25.19 8.91
CA GLU A 330 3.68 24.82 9.44
C GLU A 330 4.05 23.38 9.00
N ALA A 331 3.15 22.42 9.17
CA ALA A 331 3.37 21.03 8.76
C ALA A 331 3.61 20.89 7.24
N LEU A 332 2.88 21.64 6.40
CA LEU A 332 3.11 21.69 4.96
C LEU A 332 4.47 22.30 4.62
N GLU A 333 4.84 23.43 5.23
CA GLU A 333 6.13 24.09 5.00
C GLU A 333 7.30 23.20 5.41
N ASP A 334 7.21 22.54 6.56
CA ASP A 334 8.24 21.60 7.02
C ASP A 334 8.31 20.36 6.12
N SER A 335 7.18 19.87 5.62
CA SER A 335 7.15 18.79 4.63
C SER A 335 7.79 19.21 3.31
N CYS A 336 7.50 20.42 2.83
CA CYS A 336 8.14 20.97 1.62
C CYS A 336 9.66 21.06 1.79
N LYS A 337 10.14 21.58 2.94
CA LYS A 337 11.59 21.65 3.24
C LYS A 337 12.22 20.25 3.27
N LEU A 338 11.59 19.29 3.95
CA LEU A 338 12.05 17.92 4.01
C LEU A 338 12.16 17.28 2.62
N ILE A 339 11.10 17.38 1.81
CA ILE A 339 11.04 16.77 0.49
C ILE A 339 12.08 17.42 -0.45
N ASN A 340 12.16 18.74 -0.46
CA ASN A 340 13.14 19.45 -1.28
C ASN A 340 14.60 19.10 -0.87
N GLY A 341 14.84 18.87 0.42
CA GLY A 341 16.15 18.52 0.98
C GLY A 341 16.61 17.07 0.75
N LYS A 342 15.74 16.17 0.28
CA LYS A 342 16.15 14.81 -0.07
C LYS A 342 16.87 14.79 -1.41
N ASP A 343 17.90 13.94 -1.58
CA ASP A 343 18.60 13.77 -2.85
C ASP A 343 17.92 12.76 -3.77
N ASN A 344 17.38 11.69 -3.20
CA ASN A 344 16.73 10.61 -3.94
C ASN A 344 15.32 11.04 -4.40
N ILE A 345 15.09 11.03 -5.72
CA ILE A 345 13.83 11.45 -6.34
C ILE A 345 12.66 10.53 -5.94
N PHE A 346 12.90 9.23 -5.79
CA PHE A 346 11.88 8.30 -5.31
C PHE A 346 11.47 8.62 -3.87
N GLU A 347 12.42 9.00 -3.00
CA GLU A 347 12.10 9.44 -1.63
C GLU A 347 11.27 10.73 -1.64
N LYS A 348 11.65 11.72 -2.48
CA LYS A 348 10.86 12.95 -2.65
C LYS A 348 9.42 12.65 -3.04
N SER A 349 9.24 11.82 -4.06
CA SER A 349 7.93 11.44 -4.60
C SER A 349 7.09 10.66 -3.57
N LEU A 350 7.68 9.67 -2.91
CA LEU A 350 7.01 8.88 -1.88
C LEU A 350 6.63 9.74 -0.67
N LEU A 351 7.50 10.63 -0.20
CA LEU A 351 7.21 11.54 0.91
C LEU A 351 6.07 12.49 0.57
N ALA A 352 6.06 13.08 -0.63
CA ALA A 352 4.95 13.92 -1.07
C ALA A 352 3.62 13.17 -1.02
N LEU A 353 3.60 11.91 -1.49
CA LEU A 353 2.43 11.06 -1.52
C LEU A 353 1.86 10.78 -0.11
N VAL A 354 2.72 10.42 0.84
CA VAL A 354 2.27 10.03 2.18
C VAL A 354 2.05 11.23 3.10
N LEU A 355 2.92 12.25 3.08
CA LEU A 355 2.83 13.40 3.99
C LEU A 355 1.66 14.32 3.65
N LEU A 356 1.40 14.62 2.37
CA LEU A 356 0.24 15.43 2.00
C LEU A 356 -1.07 14.71 2.36
N SER A 357 -1.09 13.38 2.22
CA SER A 357 -2.22 12.56 2.66
C SER A 357 -2.36 12.50 4.19
N TYR A 358 -1.26 12.58 4.95
CA TYR A 358 -1.24 12.55 6.41
C TYR A 358 -1.69 13.88 7.02
N ILE A 359 -1.22 14.99 6.48
CA ILE A 359 -1.54 16.34 6.96
C ILE A 359 -3.02 16.68 6.74
N GLN A 360 -3.65 16.18 5.65
CA GLN A 360 -5.04 16.49 5.31
C GLN A 360 -5.30 18.02 5.31
N ALA A 361 -4.52 18.76 4.51
CA ALA A 361 -4.52 20.21 4.56
C ALA A 361 -5.80 20.86 4.05
N PHE A 362 -6.57 20.19 3.24
CA PHE A 362 -7.77 20.70 2.59
C PHE A 362 -9.03 20.00 3.08
N SER A 363 -10.19 20.60 2.85
CA SER A 363 -11.49 20.01 3.23
C SER A 363 -11.82 18.73 2.46
N ASP A 364 -11.36 18.61 1.21
CA ASP A 364 -11.41 17.42 0.35
C ASP A 364 -10.26 17.45 -0.65
N GLY A 365 -10.05 16.37 -1.41
CA GLY A 365 -9.05 16.30 -2.49
C GLY A 365 -7.61 16.02 -2.03
N ASN A 366 -7.35 15.87 -0.73
CA ASN A 366 -6.00 15.70 -0.18
C ASN A 366 -5.19 14.56 -0.82
N LYS A 367 -5.79 13.37 -0.95
CA LYS A 367 -5.09 12.21 -1.52
C LYS A 367 -4.90 12.32 -3.03
N ARG A 368 -5.85 12.94 -3.75
CA ARG A 368 -5.72 13.25 -5.19
C ARG A 368 -4.58 14.24 -5.41
N THR A 369 -4.51 15.31 -4.60
CA THR A 369 -3.40 16.28 -4.60
C THR A 369 -2.07 15.60 -4.32
N ALA A 370 -1.99 14.71 -3.33
CA ALA A 370 -0.79 13.96 -3.01
C ALA A 370 -0.31 13.10 -4.19
N ARG A 371 -1.22 12.40 -4.90
CA ARG A 371 -0.86 11.56 -6.07
C ARG A 371 -0.38 12.40 -7.26
N ILE A 372 -1.01 13.51 -7.56
CA ILE A 372 -0.54 14.41 -8.63
C ILE A 372 0.78 15.08 -8.26
N THR A 373 0.94 15.58 -7.02
CA THR A 373 2.22 16.17 -6.57
C THR A 373 3.37 15.17 -6.62
N SER A 374 3.14 13.92 -6.17
CA SER A 374 4.11 12.83 -6.26
C SER A 374 4.54 12.57 -7.72
N ASN A 375 3.58 12.48 -8.64
CA ASN A 375 3.86 12.30 -10.07
C ASN A 375 4.56 13.53 -10.68
N ALA A 376 4.20 14.73 -10.28
CA ALA A 376 4.84 15.94 -10.76
C ALA A 376 6.33 16.00 -10.38
N ILE A 377 6.70 15.53 -9.19
CA ILE A 377 8.11 15.39 -8.79
C ILE A 377 8.85 14.39 -9.70
N LEU A 378 8.25 13.24 -10.01
CA LEU A 378 8.81 12.27 -10.93
C LEU A 378 9.03 12.87 -12.32
N ILE A 379 7.99 13.49 -12.88
CA ILE A 379 8.00 14.11 -14.22
C ILE A 379 9.05 15.23 -14.28
N ALA A 380 9.09 16.12 -13.30
CA ALA A 380 10.04 17.24 -13.22
C ALA A 380 11.52 16.80 -13.24
N ASN A 381 11.78 15.56 -12.84
CA ASN A 381 13.13 15.00 -12.79
C ASN A 381 13.38 13.95 -13.89
N GLY A 382 12.48 13.82 -14.88
CA GLY A 382 12.63 12.87 -15.99
C GLY A 382 12.46 11.41 -15.56
N TYR A 383 11.62 11.15 -14.57
CA TYR A 383 11.25 9.82 -14.10
C TYR A 383 9.88 9.40 -14.64
N CYS A 384 9.67 8.08 -14.74
CA CYS A 384 8.38 7.54 -15.14
C CYS A 384 7.30 7.89 -14.12
N PRO A 385 6.17 8.48 -14.53
CA PRO A 385 5.04 8.67 -13.62
C PRO A 385 4.31 7.37 -13.30
N ILE A 386 3.54 7.35 -12.22
CA ILE A 386 2.86 6.17 -11.67
C ILE A 386 1.35 6.30 -11.88
N SER A 387 0.71 5.29 -12.48
CA SER A 387 -0.74 5.28 -12.73
C SER A 387 -1.58 4.70 -11.59
N PHE A 388 -0.98 3.96 -10.66
CA PHE A 388 -1.67 3.20 -9.61
C PHE A 388 -2.70 2.18 -10.13
N ARG A 389 -2.72 1.90 -11.42
CA ARG A 389 -3.76 1.13 -12.12
C ARG A 389 -4.06 -0.23 -11.50
N THR A 390 -3.03 -0.96 -11.10
CA THR A 390 -3.17 -2.35 -10.63
C THR A 390 -3.27 -2.48 -9.11
N VAL A 391 -3.19 -1.39 -8.35
CA VAL A 391 -3.31 -1.46 -6.89
C VAL A 391 -4.76 -1.76 -6.49
N ASP A 392 -4.95 -2.65 -5.53
CA ASP A 392 -6.26 -2.82 -4.91
C ASP A 392 -6.59 -1.59 -4.05
N SER A 393 -7.83 -1.10 -4.14
CA SER A 393 -8.24 0.12 -3.44
C SER A 393 -8.27 -0.06 -1.92
N ILE A 394 -8.53 -1.29 -1.43
CA ILE A 394 -8.52 -1.61 -0.01
C ILE A 394 -7.07 -1.68 0.49
N ASP A 395 -6.18 -2.32 -0.27
CA ASP A 395 -4.76 -2.40 0.08
C ASP A 395 -4.11 -1.02 0.11
N TYR A 396 -4.45 -0.14 -0.85
CA TYR A 396 -4.02 1.26 -0.84
C TYR A 396 -4.49 2.00 0.43
N LYS A 397 -5.78 1.84 0.79
CA LYS A 397 -6.35 2.46 1.99
C LYS A 397 -5.70 1.91 3.25
N LYS A 398 -5.54 0.59 3.38
CA LYS A 398 -4.85 -0.05 4.52
C LYS A 398 -3.41 0.46 4.68
N ALA A 399 -2.64 0.52 3.60
CA ALA A 399 -1.27 1.02 3.63
C ALA A 399 -1.20 2.49 4.08
N MET A 400 -2.16 3.32 3.67
CA MET A 400 -2.25 4.71 4.09
C MET A 400 -2.66 4.83 5.56
N LEU A 401 -3.61 4.03 6.02
CA LEU A 401 -4.03 3.99 7.44
C LEU A 401 -2.88 3.56 8.35
N ILE A 402 -2.08 2.56 7.96
CA ILE A 402 -0.86 2.18 8.70
C ILE A 402 0.08 3.38 8.84
N PHE A 403 0.27 4.18 7.78
CA PHE A 403 1.10 5.37 7.89
C PHE A 403 0.51 6.40 8.86
N TYR A 404 -0.80 6.60 8.85
CA TYR A 404 -1.47 7.51 9.78
C TYR A 404 -1.36 7.05 11.22
N GLU A 405 -1.61 5.77 11.47
CA GLU A 405 -1.74 5.19 12.79
C GLU A 405 -0.40 4.81 13.43
N GLN A 406 0.60 4.43 12.63
CA GLN A 406 1.87 3.87 13.11
C GLN A 406 3.10 4.69 12.67
N ASN A 407 2.92 5.71 11.83
CA ASN A 407 3.99 6.43 11.14
C ASN A 407 4.97 5.47 10.40
N ASN A 408 4.49 4.33 9.94
CA ASN A 408 5.25 3.32 9.23
C ASN A 408 4.94 3.35 7.73
N ILE A 409 5.97 3.47 6.91
CA ILE A 409 5.85 3.66 5.46
C ILE A 409 5.98 2.35 4.65
N ALA A 410 6.37 1.25 5.28
CA ALA A 410 6.80 0.02 4.60
C ALA A 410 5.74 -0.52 3.62
N ALA A 411 4.48 -0.57 4.04
CA ALA A 411 3.37 -1.03 3.20
C ALA A 411 3.17 -0.13 1.98
N PHE A 412 3.18 1.17 2.18
CA PHE A 412 2.98 2.13 1.10
C PHE A 412 4.18 2.19 0.15
N LYS A 413 5.39 2.06 0.69
CA LYS A 413 6.63 1.93 -0.07
C LYS A 413 6.59 0.71 -1.02
N LYS A 414 6.11 -0.44 -0.54
CA LYS A 414 5.92 -1.64 -1.38
C LYS A 414 5.00 -1.35 -2.57
N ILE A 415 3.84 -0.74 -2.32
CA ILE A 415 2.91 -0.31 -3.38
C ILE A 415 3.61 0.63 -4.37
N PHE A 416 4.35 1.62 -3.88
CA PHE A 416 5.05 2.59 -4.72
C PHE A 416 6.05 1.91 -5.66
N ILE A 417 6.89 1.00 -5.16
CA ILE A 417 7.86 0.24 -5.97
C ILE A 417 7.14 -0.59 -7.03
N GLU A 418 6.15 -1.37 -6.65
CA GLU A 418 5.39 -2.24 -7.56
C GLU A 418 4.68 -1.43 -8.66
N GLN A 419 4.11 -0.28 -8.31
CA GLN A 419 3.43 0.57 -9.28
C GLN A 419 4.40 1.32 -10.20
N PHE A 420 5.60 1.67 -9.73
CA PHE A 420 6.63 2.24 -10.57
C PHE A 420 7.16 1.22 -11.59
N GLU A 421 7.49 0.00 -11.14
CA GLU A 421 7.91 -1.10 -12.03
C GLU A 421 6.79 -1.45 -13.04
N PHE A 422 5.53 -1.48 -12.58
CA PHE A 422 4.38 -1.70 -13.45
C PHE A 422 4.26 -0.60 -14.52
N ALA A 423 4.40 0.66 -14.15
CA ALA A 423 4.27 1.77 -15.09
C ALA A 423 5.35 1.71 -16.17
N VAL A 424 6.61 1.49 -15.81
CA VAL A 424 7.71 1.32 -16.76
C VAL A 424 7.47 0.15 -17.71
N LYS A 425 7.04 -0.99 -17.22
CA LYS A 425 6.80 -2.19 -18.05
C LYS A 425 5.59 -2.04 -18.95
N THR A 426 4.59 -1.25 -18.56
CA THR A 426 3.28 -1.24 -19.23
C THR A 426 3.18 -0.13 -20.28
N TYR A 427 3.75 1.05 -19.99
CA TYR A 427 3.60 2.22 -20.85
C TYR A 427 4.87 2.53 -21.63
N PHE A 428 5.99 2.06 -21.14
CA PHE A 428 7.30 2.33 -21.70
C PHE A 428 8.18 1.07 -21.68
#